data_02685ce0126b81883dd945bb776047ac
#
_entry.id   02685ce0126b81883dd945bb776047ac
#
_cell.length_a   1.000
_cell.length_b   1.000
_cell.length_c   1.000
_cell.angle_alpha   90.00
_cell.angle_beta   90.00
_cell.angle_gamma   90.00
#
_symmetry.space_group_name_H-M   'P 1'
#
loop_
_entity.id
_entity.type
_entity.pdbx_description
1 polymer ?
#
loop_
_entity_poly.entity_id
_entity_poly.type
_entity_poly.pdbx_seq_one_letter_code
_entity_poly.pdbx_strand_id
1 'polypeptide(L)'
;MVFFDIKYKGTFTKTLVTMDFRYGLDHLSVKVVLDIASGKTKGVLSIQAIEKVKTCRTYVEKLANSNRAVYGINTGFGPLCDTQISPEQTSTLQNNLLLSHAVGVGEPISPELSKIMMICKVHALCQGYSGIRLSVIKRIIFFIENDLLPVVPEQGSVGASGDLAPLSHLFLPLLGEGEFWYKNKIVRAETVLKKFNVEPIRLESKEGLALINGTQFILAHAIIGLSKMSYLLDLADLAGAMTLEGFQGSASPYRAELHEIRPFKGSILVAKRMRELLKDSQNMVSHSNCVRVQDPYSVRCIPQVHGASRNAHEHLNELVEIEINSVTDNPIILSETEAISGGNFHGQTLAMAIDYCSIAASELGNISDRRCYLLLEGKYGLPRLLTSHGGLNSGYMIPQYTTAALVTENKSLCFPPSADSVPTSLGQEDHVSMGSISGRKFNQILGNIDKILGIEIMYATQAMEFRRPFTFSEVLEKNFSIVRSMVPKLENDRLLKDDIQAMISMVKTRKFIIE
;
A
#
# COMPACT_ATOMS: atom_id res chain seq x y z
N MET A 1 -10.22 52.59 43.63
CA MET A 1 -10.65 51.95 42.37
C MET A 1 -9.39 51.36 41.75
N VAL A 2 -9.10 50.10 42.07
CA VAL A 2 -7.87 49.42 41.72
C VAL A 2 -8.22 48.24 40.81
N PHE A 3 -7.75 48.28 39.57
CA PHE A 3 -7.88 47.19 38.62
C PHE A 3 -6.79 46.16 38.90
N PHE A 4 -7.19 44.90 39.16
CA PHE A 4 -6.27 43.76 39.17
C PHE A 4 -6.37 43.04 37.83
N ASP A 5 -5.29 43.03 37.08
CA ASP A 5 -5.04 42.28 35.87
C ASP A 5 -4.58 40.87 36.25
N ILE A 6 -5.42 39.84 36.03
CA ILE A 6 -5.02 38.43 36.21
C ILE A 6 -4.74 37.85 34.83
N LYS A 7 -3.47 37.74 34.46
CA LYS A 7 -2.99 36.98 33.30
C LYS A 7 -3.04 35.49 33.62
N TYR A 8 -4.05 34.79 33.09
CA TYR A 8 -4.04 33.34 32.99
C TYR A 8 -3.18 32.88 31.79
N LYS A 9 -1.95 32.43 32.07
CA LYS A 9 -1.17 31.60 31.15
C LYS A 9 -1.64 30.15 31.32
N GLY A 10 -2.63 29.71 30.55
CA GLY A 10 -3.00 28.33 30.41
C GLY A 10 -2.45 27.80 29.10
N THR A 11 -1.38 27.00 29.15
CA THR A 11 -0.93 26.14 28.04
C THR A 11 -1.96 25.04 27.88
N PHE A 12 -2.89 25.18 26.94
CA PHE A 12 -3.74 24.08 26.48
C PHE A 12 -2.87 23.14 25.64
N THR A 13 -2.31 22.13 26.26
CA THR A 13 -1.95 20.89 25.57
C THR A 13 -3.24 20.24 25.12
N LYS A 14 -3.58 20.38 23.84
CA LYS A 14 -4.62 19.55 23.21
C LYS A 14 -4.13 18.10 23.27
N THR A 15 -4.50 17.36 24.30
CA THR A 15 -4.47 15.90 24.28
C THR A 15 -5.48 15.50 23.21
N LEU A 16 -4.99 15.10 22.03
CA LEU A 16 -5.79 14.40 21.04
C LEU A 16 -6.27 13.13 21.75
N VAL A 17 -7.53 13.07 22.15
CA VAL A 17 -8.19 11.86 22.57
C VAL A 17 -8.31 11.00 21.31
N THR A 18 -7.33 10.13 21.09
CA THR A 18 -7.44 9.09 20.08
C THR A 18 -8.50 8.12 20.56
N MET A 19 -9.65 8.10 19.87
CA MET A 19 -10.66 7.07 20.16
C MET A 19 -10.06 5.71 19.82
N ASP A 20 -10.12 4.76 20.77
CA ASP A 20 -9.70 3.37 20.56
C ASP A 20 -10.56 2.74 19.46
N PHE A 21 -9.93 1.99 18.55
CA PHE A 21 -10.61 1.22 17.52
C PHE A 21 -11.04 -0.15 18.07
N ARG A 22 -12.32 -0.52 17.93
CA ARG A 22 -12.86 -1.79 18.43
C ARG A 22 -12.83 -2.87 17.34
N TYR A 23 -11.89 -3.81 17.45
CA TYR A 23 -11.79 -4.94 16.53
C TYR A 23 -13.10 -5.74 16.42
N GLY A 24 -13.47 -6.11 15.19
CA GLY A 24 -14.68 -6.88 14.86
C GLY A 24 -15.99 -6.15 15.05
N LEU A 25 -15.95 -4.83 15.31
CA LEU A 25 -17.14 -4.02 15.55
C LEU A 25 -17.15 -2.72 14.74
N ASP A 26 -16.10 -1.91 14.84
CA ASP A 26 -15.98 -0.66 14.11
C ASP A 26 -15.57 -0.93 12.65
N HIS A 27 -15.96 -0.05 11.74
CA HIS A 27 -15.52 -0.13 10.34
C HIS A 27 -14.03 0.21 10.21
N LEU A 28 -13.25 -0.73 9.72
CA LEU A 28 -11.80 -0.61 9.55
C LEU A 28 -11.49 -0.11 8.14
N SER A 29 -11.02 1.14 8.01
CA SER A 29 -10.58 1.72 6.74
C SER A 29 -9.06 1.57 6.55
N VAL A 30 -8.57 1.74 5.31
CA VAL A 30 -7.12 1.78 5.00
C VAL A 30 -6.38 2.74 5.93
N LYS A 31 -6.93 3.94 6.15
CA LYS A 31 -6.33 4.93 7.05
C LYS A 31 -6.22 4.41 8.48
N VAL A 32 -7.28 3.82 9.03
CA VAL A 32 -7.30 3.32 10.42
C VAL A 32 -6.34 2.16 10.59
N VAL A 33 -6.20 1.25 9.61
CA VAL A 33 -5.18 0.19 9.63
C VAL A 33 -3.78 0.78 9.78
N LEU A 34 -3.44 1.80 8.99
CA LEU A 34 -2.13 2.47 9.03
C LEU A 34 -1.93 3.27 10.33
N ASP A 35 -2.98 3.88 10.86
CA ASP A 35 -2.93 4.58 12.16
C ASP A 35 -2.70 3.60 13.32
N ILE A 36 -3.29 2.39 13.28
CA ILE A 36 -2.99 1.32 14.25
C ILE A 36 -1.57 0.79 14.06
N ALA A 37 -1.15 0.54 12.81
CA ALA A 37 0.20 0.04 12.51
C ALA A 37 1.29 1.00 12.99
N SER A 38 1.07 2.31 12.84
CA SER A 38 1.99 3.37 13.30
C SER A 38 1.85 3.74 14.80
N GLY A 39 0.91 3.13 15.53
CA GLY A 39 0.67 3.41 16.95
C GLY A 39 -0.08 4.72 17.24
N LYS A 40 -0.64 5.38 16.23
CA LYS A 40 -1.48 6.59 16.39
C LYS A 40 -2.88 6.28 16.95
N THR A 41 -3.36 5.08 16.70
CA THR A 41 -4.66 4.57 17.18
C THR A 41 -4.43 3.23 17.86
N LYS A 42 -5.09 2.98 18.99
CA LYS A 42 -5.03 1.69 19.68
C LYS A 42 -6.21 0.82 19.24
N GLY A 43 -5.92 -0.42 18.83
CA GLY A 43 -6.95 -1.43 18.60
C GLY A 43 -7.29 -2.17 19.88
N VAL A 44 -8.58 -2.28 20.23
CA VAL A 44 -9.05 -2.89 21.49
C VAL A 44 -10.13 -3.93 21.24
N LEU A 45 -10.31 -4.85 22.20
CA LEU A 45 -11.42 -5.80 22.21
C LEU A 45 -12.59 -5.24 23.00
N SER A 46 -13.76 -5.12 22.36
CA SER A 46 -15.00 -4.79 23.04
C SER A 46 -15.63 -6.01 23.73
N ILE A 47 -16.49 -5.79 24.71
CA ILE A 47 -17.27 -6.86 25.35
C ILE A 47 -18.08 -7.64 24.30
N GLN A 48 -18.69 -6.94 23.33
CA GLN A 48 -19.49 -7.56 22.27
C GLN A 48 -18.64 -8.45 21.36
N ALA A 49 -17.43 -8.03 20.96
CA ALA A 49 -16.54 -8.86 20.17
C ALA A 49 -16.06 -10.10 20.95
N ILE A 50 -15.76 -9.93 22.25
CA ILE A 50 -15.40 -11.03 23.15
C ILE A 50 -16.51 -12.07 23.24
N GLU A 51 -17.76 -11.64 23.39
CA GLU A 51 -18.93 -12.51 23.46
C GLU A 51 -19.14 -13.28 22.14
N LYS A 52 -19.08 -12.60 20.99
CA LYS A 52 -19.18 -13.26 19.68
C LYS A 52 -18.12 -14.35 19.49
N VAL A 53 -16.85 -14.03 19.81
CA VAL A 53 -15.74 -14.98 19.71
C VAL A 53 -15.94 -16.18 20.62
N LYS A 54 -16.33 -15.97 21.89
CA LYS A 54 -16.58 -17.05 22.84
C LYS A 54 -17.75 -17.93 22.42
N THR A 55 -18.85 -17.32 21.96
CA THR A 55 -20.02 -18.07 21.48
C THR A 55 -19.66 -18.93 20.28
N CYS A 56 -18.97 -18.40 19.28
CA CYS A 56 -18.52 -19.16 18.11
C CYS A 56 -17.55 -20.28 18.51
N ARG A 57 -16.67 -20.06 19.51
CA ARG A 57 -15.78 -21.10 20.04
C ARG A 57 -16.57 -22.27 20.65
N THR A 58 -17.60 -22.00 21.44
CA THR A 58 -18.44 -23.07 22.00
C THR A 58 -19.15 -23.90 20.92
N TYR A 59 -19.49 -23.29 19.78
CA TYR A 59 -20.04 -24.02 18.65
C TYR A 59 -19.01 -25.00 18.04
N VAL A 60 -17.76 -24.55 17.85
CA VAL A 60 -16.67 -25.42 17.34
C VAL A 60 -16.40 -26.57 18.29
N GLU A 61 -16.40 -26.35 19.61
CA GLU A 61 -16.20 -27.42 20.60
C GLU A 61 -17.31 -28.47 20.57
N LYS A 62 -18.57 -28.07 20.37
CA LYS A 62 -19.68 -29.00 20.17
C LYS A 62 -19.55 -29.78 18.84
N LEU A 63 -19.22 -29.11 17.74
CA LEU A 63 -19.00 -29.72 16.45
C LEU A 63 -17.83 -30.71 16.48
N ALA A 64 -16.72 -30.37 17.16
CA ALA A 64 -15.54 -31.22 17.28
C ALA A 64 -15.83 -32.53 18.05
N ASN A 65 -16.73 -32.48 19.03
CA ASN A 65 -17.16 -33.63 19.83
C ASN A 65 -18.35 -34.39 19.22
N SER A 66 -18.85 -33.97 18.05
CA SER A 66 -19.93 -34.65 17.36
C SER A 66 -19.40 -35.80 16.49
N ASN A 67 -20.25 -36.78 16.19
CA ASN A 67 -19.94 -37.87 15.25
C ASN A 67 -19.97 -37.43 13.76
N ARG A 68 -20.33 -36.17 13.49
CA ARG A 68 -20.39 -35.62 12.14
C ARG A 68 -19.00 -35.15 11.71
N ALA A 69 -18.55 -35.58 10.53
CA ALA A 69 -17.35 -35.02 9.91
C ALA A 69 -17.60 -33.57 9.48
N VAL A 70 -16.80 -32.62 10.01
CA VAL A 70 -16.86 -31.20 9.69
C VAL A 70 -15.47 -30.76 9.27
N TYR A 71 -15.38 -30.26 8.02
CA TYR A 71 -14.10 -29.84 7.44
C TYR A 71 -13.35 -28.86 8.36
N GLY A 72 -12.06 -29.11 8.53
CA GLY A 72 -11.17 -28.24 9.30
C GLY A 72 -11.38 -28.26 10.82
N ILE A 73 -12.37 -29.00 11.33
CA ILE A 73 -12.65 -29.15 12.75
C ILE A 73 -12.18 -30.53 13.25
N ASN A 74 -12.70 -31.60 12.63
CA ASN A 74 -12.37 -32.98 12.96
C ASN A 74 -12.06 -33.86 11.72
N THR A 75 -11.61 -33.23 10.64
CA THR A 75 -11.12 -33.88 9.41
C THR A 75 -9.74 -33.40 9.04
N GLY A 76 -9.05 -34.12 8.16
CA GLY A 76 -7.88 -33.62 7.44
C GLY A 76 -8.19 -32.41 6.55
N PHE A 77 -7.19 -31.89 5.83
CA PHE A 77 -7.29 -30.70 5.01
C PHE A 77 -7.07 -30.99 3.52
N GLY A 78 -7.61 -30.12 2.67
CA GLY A 78 -7.49 -30.24 1.22
C GLY A 78 -7.93 -31.63 0.73
N PRO A 79 -7.10 -32.35 -0.05
CA PRO A 79 -7.44 -33.69 -0.55
C PRO A 79 -7.63 -34.76 0.53
N LEU A 80 -7.24 -34.47 1.79
CA LEU A 80 -7.36 -35.38 2.94
C LEU A 80 -8.64 -35.13 3.76
N CYS A 81 -9.59 -34.33 3.26
CA CYS A 81 -10.80 -33.93 3.97
C CYS A 81 -11.74 -35.10 4.33
N ASP A 82 -11.62 -36.24 3.68
CA ASP A 82 -12.40 -37.47 3.96
C ASP A 82 -11.87 -38.26 5.17
N THR A 83 -10.68 -37.91 5.69
CA THR A 83 -10.05 -38.59 6.82
C THR A 83 -10.52 -37.96 8.13
N GLN A 84 -11.27 -38.69 8.95
CA GLN A 84 -11.64 -38.28 10.30
C GLN A 84 -10.46 -38.33 11.25
N ILE A 85 -10.33 -37.31 12.10
CA ILE A 85 -9.26 -37.16 13.10
C ILE A 85 -9.89 -37.25 14.49
N SER A 86 -9.29 -38.05 15.36
CA SER A 86 -9.79 -38.19 16.72
C SER A 86 -9.59 -36.90 17.54
N PRO A 87 -10.40 -36.65 18.58
CA PRO A 87 -10.27 -35.47 19.43
C PRO A 87 -8.86 -35.31 20.02
N GLU A 88 -8.20 -36.42 20.39
CA GLU A 88 -6.84 -36.44 20.99
C GLU A 88 -5.78 -36.01 19.98
N GLN A 89 -5.98 -36.25 18.70
CA GLN A 89 -5.06 -35.90 17.60
C GLN A 89 -5.31 -34.51 17.01
N THR A 90 -6.45 -33.91 17.29
CA THR A 90 -6.85 -32.63 16.67
C THR A 90 -5.86 -31.52 16.94
N SER A 91 -5.36 -31.39 18.17
CA SER A 91 -4.35 -30.37 18.50
C SER A 91 -3.04 -30.58 17.73
N THR A 92 -2.60 -31.83 17.59
CA THR A 92 -1.42 -32.15 16.78
C THR A 92 -1.63 -31.80 15.32
N LEU A 93 -2.82 -32.12 14.77
CA LEU A 93 -3.17 -31.74 13.40
C LEU A 93 -3.10 -30.23 13.18
N GLN A 94 -3.66 -29.41 14.08
CA GLN A 94 -3.65 -27.94 13.93
C GLN A 94 -2.24 -27.34 14.02
N ASN A 95 -1.38 -27.87 14.88
CA ASN A 95 0.03 -27.46 14.96
C ASN A 95 0.80 -27.87 13.70
N ASN A 96 0.62 -29.12 13.25
CA ASN A 96 1.26 -29.63 12.03
C ASN A 96 0.85 -28.84 10.79
N LEU A 97 -0.37 -28.29 10.77
CA LEU A 97 -0.84 -27.44 9.69
C LEU A 97 0.04 -26.20 9.52
N LEU A 98 0.32 -25.47 10.61
CA LEU A 98 1.22 -24.32 10.56
C LEU A 98 2.65 -24.73 10.14
N LEU A 99 3.16 -25.81 10.73
CA LEU A 99 4.53 -26.27 10.45
C LEU A 99 4.72 -26.68 8.99
N SER A 100 3.77 -27.45 8.44
CA SER A 100 3.87 -27.97 7.08
C SER A 100 3.59 -26.92 5.98
N HIS A 101 2.90 -25.84 6.31
CA HIS A 101 2.55 -24.77 5.36
C HIS A 101 3.52 -23.59 5.41
N ALA A 102 4.45 -23.54 6.36
CA ALA A 102 5.48 -22.51 6.45
C ALA A 102 6.65 -22.82 5.48
N VAL A 103 6.38 -22.74 4.20
CA VAL A 103 7.28 -23.13 3.09
C VAL A 103 7.66 -21.97 2.19
N GLY A 104 7.43 -20.73 2.63
CA GLY A 104 7.79 -19.51 1.91
C GLY A 104 9.31 -19.38 1.71
N VAL A 105 9.72 -18.71 0.64
CA VAL A 105 11.12 -18.44 0.27
C VAL A 105 11.29 -16.96 -0.15
N GLY A 106 12.52 -16.57 -0.41
CA GLY A 106 12.88 -15.20 -0.78
C GLY A 106 13.17 -14.30 0.40
N GLU A 107 13.33 -13.01 0.12
CA GLU A 107 13.60 -12.02 1.17
C GLU A 107 12.38 -11.82 2.09
N PRO A 108 12.61 -11.48 3.36
CA PRO A 108 11.52 -11.14 4.26
C PRO A 108 10.75 -9.90 3.79
N ILE A 109 9.42 -9.93 3.90
CA ILE A 109 8.62 -8.71 3.76
C ILE A 109 8.95 -7.71 4.88
N SER A 110 8.57 -6.44 4.68
CA SER A 110 8.81 -5.42 5.71
C SER A 110 8.05 -5.74 7.01
N PRO A 111 8.61 -5.36 8.18
CA PRO A 111 7.91 -5.49 9.47
C PRO A 111 6.53 -4.82 9.47
N GLU A 112 6.37 -3.71 8.75
CA GLU A 112 5.10 -3.00 8.61
C GLU A 112 4.03 -3.87 7.92
N LEU A 113 4.40 -4.58 6.84
CA LEU A 113 3.48 -5.53 6.17
C LEU A 113 3.01 -6.63 7.12
N SER A 114 3.93 -7.25 7.89
CA SER A 114 3.58 -8.28 8.88
C SER A 114 2.62 -7.73 9.95
N LYS A 115 2.82 -6.49 10.39
CA LYS A 115 1.93 -5.83 11.36
C LYS A 115 0.54 -5.60 10.80
N ILE A 116 0.43 -5.11 9.55
CA ILE A 116 -0.84 -4.91 8.85
C ILE A 116 -1.58 -6.23 8.67
N MET A 117 -0.89 -7.30 8.26
CA MET A 117 -1.47 -8.65 8.16
C MET A 117 -2.11 -9.08 9.48
N MET A 118 -1.42 -8.92 10.62
CA MET A 118 -1.94 -9.26 11.95
C MET A 118 -3.16 -8.40 12.31
N ILE A 119 -3.14 -7.09 12.05
CA ILE A 119 -4.26 -6.17 12.32
C ILE A 119 -5.51 -6.61 11.57
N CYS A 120 -5.39 -6.85 10.25
CA CYS A 120 -6.50 -7.30 9.42
C CYS A 120 -7.02 -8.68 9.87
N LYS A 121 -6.11 -9.60 10.24
CA LYS A 121 -6.49 -10.93 10.73
C LYS A 121 -7.25 -10.86 12.05
N VAL A 122 -6.76 -10.08 13.01
CA VAL A 122 -7.45 -9.86 14.30
C VAL A 122 -8.86 -9.29 14.06
N HIS A 123 -8.99 -8.32 13.16
CA HIS A 123 -10.29 -7.72 12.85
C HIS A 123 -11.27 -8.76 12.30
N ALA A 124 -10.85 -9.58 11.34
CA ALA A 124 -11.67 -10.67 10.79
C ALA A 124 -12.06 -11.70 11.86
N LEU A 125 -11.10 -12.16 12.68
CA LEU A 125 -11.35 -13.14 13.74
C LEU A 125 -12.31 -12.62 14.83
N CYS A 126 -12.26 -11.33 15.14
CA CYS A 126 -13.13 -10.69 16.14
C CYS A 126 -14.59 -10.55 15.70
N GLN A 127 -14.91 -10.80 14.43
CA GLN A 127 -16.30 -10.83 13.96
C GLN A 127 -17.06 -12.05 14.47
N GLY A 128 -16.35 -13.10 14.94
CA GLY A 128 -16.95 -14.23 15.66
C GLY A 128 -17.51 -15.34 14.77
N TYR A 129 -16.88 -15.62 13.61
CA TYR A 129 -17.27 -16.69 12.69
C TYR A 129 -16.21 -17.77 12.51
N SER A 130 -15.01 -17.59 13.07
CA SER A 130 -13.85 -18.47 12.84
C SER A 130 -13.67 -19.56 13.90
N GLY A 131 -14.33 -19.44 15.03
CA GLY A 131 -14.28 -20.43 16.11
C GLY A 131 -12.96 -20.53 16.87
N ILE A 132 -12.12 -19.51 16.80
CA ILE A 132 -10.82 -19.44 17.49
C ILE A 132 -10.99 -19.03 18.96
N ARG A 133 -10.10 -19.50 19.84
CA ARG A 133 -10.10 -19.07 21.26
C ARG A 133 -9.70 -17.60 21.40
N LEU A 134 -10.33 -16.94 22.37
CA LEU A 134 -10.01 -15.54 22.72
C LEU A 134 -8.55 -15.37 23.16
N SER A 135 -7.93 -16.38 23.78
CA SER A 135 -6.53 -16.36 24.18
C SER A 135 -5.56 -16.22 23.00
N VAL A 136 -5.86 -16.85 21.87
CA VAL A 136 -5.06 -16.73 20.64
C VAL A 136 -5.16 -15.31 20.07
N ILE A 137 -6.37 -14.76 19.98
CA ILE A 137 -6.58 -13.36 19.51
C ILE A 137 -5.82 -12.38 20.42
N LYS A 138 -5.93 -12.54 21.75
CA LYS A 138 -5.19 -11.68 22.70
C LYS A 138 -3.69 -11.79 22.54
N ARG A 139 -3.16 -12.97 22.19
CA ARG A 139 -1.74 -13.16 21.93
C ARG A 139 -1.29 -12.42 20.65
N ILE A 140 -2.09 -12.43 19.58
CA ILE A 140 -1.79 -11.68 18.36
C ILE A 140 -1.83 -10.17 18.65
N ILE A 141 -2.81 -9.70 19.41
CA ILE A 141 -2.88 -8.28 19.83
C ILE A 141 -1.64 -7.92 20.67
N PHE A 142 -1.21 -8.79 21.58
CA PHE A 142 0.01 -8.59 22.35
C PHE A 142 1.24 -8.45 21.43
N PHE A 143 1.33 -9.24 20.35
CA PHE A 143 2.41 -9.10 19.37
C PHE A 143 2.36 -7.74 18.67
N ILE A 144 1.17 -7.29 18.25
CA ILE A 144 0.95 -5.98 17.61
C ILE A 144 1.37 -4.84 18.55
N GLU A 145 0.92 -4.88 19.81
CA GLU A 145 1.17 -3.81 20.80
C GLU A 145 2.64 -3.70 21.23
N ASN A 146 3.39 -4.80 21.15
CA ASN A 146 4.81 -4.86 21.56
C ASN A 146 5.79 -4.87 20.38
N ASP A 147 5.32 -4.61 19.14
CA ASP A 147 6.11 -4.67 17.91
C ASP A 147 6.90 -5.98 17.77
N LEU A 148 6.30 -7.09 18.20
CA LEU A 148 6.80 -8.44 17.94
C LEU A 148 6.27 -8.87 16.57
N LEU A 149 7.02 -8.53 15.53
CA LEU A 149 6.56 -8.64 14.14
C LEU A 149 7.18 -9.88 13.51
N PRO A 150 6.37 -10.90 13.15
CA PRO A 150 6.88 -12.14 12.56
C PRO A 150 7.60 -11.91 11.25
N VAL A 151 8.65 -12.70 11.00
CA VAL A 151 9.39 -12.72 9.74
C VAL A 151 8.63 -13.60 8.76
N VAL A 152 8.22 -13.02 7.64
CA VAL A 152 7.44 -13.69 6.60
C VAL A 152 8.18 -13.57 5.27
N PRO A 153 8.56 -14.68 4.61
CA PRO A 153 9.15 -14.65 3.27
C PRO A 153 8.15 -14.13 2.23
N GLU A 154 8.67 -13.42 1.23
CA GLU A 154 7.83 -12.75 0.23
C GLU A 154 7.22 -13.66 -0.84
N GLN A 155 7.72 -14.90 -1.03
CA GLN A 155 7.32 -15.82 -2.09
C GLN A 155 6.81 -17.14 -1.51
N GLY A 156 5.91 -17.81 -2.24
CA GLY A 156 5.40 -19.14 -1.89
C GLY A 156 3.88 -19.24 -1.86
N SER A 157 3.13 -18.14 -2.09
CA SER A 157 1.67 -18.17 -2.23
C SER A 157 1.26 -18.02 -3.69
N VAL A 158 0.32 -18.84 -4.12
CA VAL A 158 -0.40 -18.72 -5.39
C VAL A 158 -1.84 -18.20 -5.18
N GLY A 159 -2.20 -17.89 -3.93
CA GLY A 159 -3.55 -17.47 -3.57
C GLY A 159 -4.56 -18.62 -3.49
N ALA A 160 -4.07 -19.87 -3.36
CA ALA A 160 -4.87 -21.05 -3.09
C ALA A 160 -5.31 -21.07 -1.62
N SER A 161 -6.59 -21.18 -1.35
CA SER A 161 -7.17 -21.04 -0.01
C SER A 161 -6.76 -19.72 0.68
N GLY A 162 -6.52 -18.68 -0.10
CA GLY A 162 -5.88 -17.43 0.32
C GLY A 162 -4.35 -17.57 0.40
N ASP A 163 -3.77 -16.97 1.42
CA ASP A 163 -2.32 -16.77 1.57
C ASP A 163 -1.71 -17.78 2.57
N LEU A 164 -1.87 -19.09 2.33
CA LEU A 164 -1.51 -20.15 3.29
C LEU A 164 -0.08 -20.04 3.80
N ALA A 165 0.93 -20.04 2.91
CA ALA A 165 2.33 -20.01 3.31
C ALA A 165 2.72 -18.74 4.07
N PRO A 166 2.43 -17.52 3.58
CA PRO A 166 2.71 -16.28 4.33
C PRO A 166 2.02 -16.24 5.69
N LEU A 167 0.76 -16.66 5.79
CA LEU A 167 0.03 -16.68 7.06
C LEU A 167 0.56 -17.76 8.00
N SER A 168 1.05 -18.88 7.48
CA SER A 168 1.73 -19.88 8.34
C SER A 168 2.98 -19.29 8.97
N HIS A 169 3.86 -18.65 8.19
CA HIS A 169 5.03 -17.95 8.74
C HIS A 169 4.63 -16.86 9.74
N LEU A 170 3.56 -16.10 9.46
CA LEU A 170 3.07 -15.06 10.35
C LEU A 170 2.68 -15.59 11.74
N PHE A 171 2.17 -16.81 11.81
CA PHE A 171 1.66 -17.37 13.07
C PHE A 171 2.52 -18.50 13.67
N LEU A 172 3.64 -18.92 13.05
CA LEU A 172 4.62 -19.81 13.68
C LEU A 172 5.05 -19.35 15.09
N PRO A 173 5.26 -18.02 15.33
CA PRO A 173 5.67 -17.57 16.66
C PRO A 173 4.66 -17.85 17.79
N LEU A 174 3.39 -18.09 17.47
CA LEU A 174 2.43 -18.56 18.47
C LEU A 174 2.83 -19.91 19.05
N LEU A 175 3.47 -20.78 18.26
CA LEU A 175 3.96 -22.09 18.64
C LEU A 175 5.38 -22.05 19.24
N GLY A 176 6.02 -20.89 19.31
CA GLY A 176 7.43 -20.73 19.68
C GLY A 176 8.42 -20.96 18.53
N GLU A 177 7.91 -21.26 17.34
CA GLU A 177 8.71 -21.51 16.14
C GLU A 177 8.85 -20.23 15.29
N GLY A 178 9.70 -20.27 14.25
CA GLY A 178 9.92 -19.14 13.35
C GLY A 178 10.74 -18.01 13.99
N GLU A 179 10.53 -16.80 13.52
CA GLU A 179 11.38 -15.65 13.85
C GLU A 179 10.56 -14.36 13.97
N PHE A 180 11.11 -13.38 14.72
CA PHE A 180 10.60 -12.02 14.81
C PHE A 180 11.61 -11.00 14.31
N TRP A 181 11.13 -9.92 13.73
CA TRP A 181 11.84 -8.66 13.73
C TRP A 181 11.86 -8.10 15.16
N TYR A 182 13.02 -8.09 15.76
CA TYR A 182 13.20 -7.58 17.13
C TYR A 182 14.42 -6.66 17.20
N LYS A 183 14.20 -5.39 17.53
CA LYS A 183 15.25 -4.33 17.57
C LYS A 183 16.09 -4.29 16.29
N ASN A 184 15.42 -4.25 15.14
CA ASN A 184 16.01 -4.24 13.80
C ASN A 184 16.88 -5.46 13.44
N LYS A 185 16.65 -6.59 14.10
CA LYS A 185 17.33 -7.87 13.82
C LYS A 185 16.30 -8.99 13.72
N ILE A 186 16.64 -10.00 12.95
CA ILE A 186 15.88 -11.25 12.90
C ILE A 186 16.35 -12.13 14.07
N VAL A 187 15.43 -12.56 14.94
CA VAL A 187 15.69 -13.33 16.14
C VAL A 187 14.67 -14.47 16.27
N ARG A 188 15.13 -15.66 16.65
CA ARG A 188 14.28 -16.83 16.89
C ARG A 188 13.13 -16.50 17.84
N ALA A 189 11.91 -16.95 17.51
CA ALA A 189 10.71 -16.64 18.27
C ALA A 189 10.81 -17.12 19.73
N GLU A 190 11.29 -18.33 19.97
CA GLU A 190 11.50 -18.87 21.32
C GLU A 190 12.35 -17.93 22.21
N THR A 191 13.43 -17.36 21.65
CA THR A 191 14.31 -16.44 22.37
C THR A 191 13.60 -15.15 22.76
N VAL A 192 12.77 -14.62 21.84
CA VAL A 192 12.01 -13.38 22.09
C VAL A 192 10.90 -13.63 23.10
N LEU A 193 10.12 -14.70 22.95
CA LEU A 193 9.04 -15.06 23.86
C LEU A 193 9.53 -15.23 25.30
N LYS A 194 10.68 -15.92 25.51
CA LYS A 194 11.31 -16.05 26.83
C LYS A 194 11.62 -14.69 27.48
N LYS A 195 12.06 -13.68 26.69
CA LYS A 195 12.33 -12.32 27.22
C LYS A 195 11.08 -11.59 27.69
N PHE A 196 9.92 -11.93 27.12
CA PHE A 196 8.64 -11.36 27.50
C PHE A 196 7.88 -12.23 28.52
N ASN A 197 8.47 -13.33 29.00
CA ASN A 197 7.83 -14.33 29.87
C ASN A 197 6.52 -14.85 29.29
N VAL A 198 6.53 -15.16 27.98
CA VAL A 198 5.36 -15.59 27.22
C VAL A 198 5.57 -17.02 26.74
N GLU A 199 4.70 -17.93 27.16
CA GLU A 199 4.76 -19.32 26.73
C GLU A 199 4.13 -19.54 25.36
N PRO A 200 4.64 -20.47 24.54
CA PRO A 200 4.00 -20.91 23.32
C PRO A 200 2.55 -21.37 23.54
N ILE A 201 1.72 -21.22 22.53
CA ILE A 201 0.33 -21.69 22.53
C ILE A 201 0.26 -23.05 21.82
N ARG A 202 -0.44 -24.00 22.40
CA ARG A 202 -0.88 -25.21 21.71
C ARG A 202 -2.24 -24.96 21.09
N LEU A 203 -2.35 -25.12 19.77
CA LEU A 203 -3.59 -24.88 19.03
C LEU A 203 -4.60 -26.01 19.25
N GLU A 204 -5.88 -25.67 19.16
CA GLU A 204 -7.02 -26.58 19.27
C GLU A 204 -7.82 -26.62 17.96
N SER A 205 -8.88 -27.42 17.94
CA SER A 205 -9.76 -27.59 16.77
C SER A 205 -10.06 -26.28 16.04
N LYS A 206 -9.91 -26.25 14.72
CA LYS A 206 -10.16 -25.12 13.81
C LYS A 206 -9.11 -23.99 13.90
N GLU A 207 -8.32 -23.85 14.95
CA GLU A 207 -7.47 -22.66 15.17
C GLU A 207 -6.35 -22.51 14.14
N GLY A 208 -5.69 -23.61 13.78
CA GLY A 208 -4.65 -23.57 12.73
C GLY A 208 -5.23 -23.08 11.41
N LEU A 209 -6.37 -23.66 10.99
CA LEU A 209 -7.01 -23.26 9.75
C LEU A 209 -7.53 -21.83 9.79
N ALA A 210 -8.14 -21.39 10.91
CA ALA A 210 -8.60 -20.00 11.08
C ALA A 210 -7.45 -18.99 10.98
N LEU A 211 -6.25 -19.35 11.39
CA LEU A 211 -5.07 -18.49 11.31
C LEU A 211 -4.53 -18.36 9.87
N ILE A 212 -4.39 -19.50 9.16
CA ILE A 212 -3.69 -19.48 7.86
C ILE A 212 -4.59 -19.30 6.64
N ASN A 213 -5.91 -19.49 6.77
CA ASN A 213 -6.86 -19.34 5.69
C ASN A 213 -7.30 -17.87 5.57
N GLY A 214 -7.21 -17.27 4.38
CA GLY A 214 -7.61 -15.88 4.11
C GLY A 214 -6.60 -15.07 3.31
N THR A 215 -6.95 -13.84 2.99
CA THR A 215 -6.31 -12.96 1.99
C THR A 215 -5.40 -11.88 2.58
N GLN A 216 -4.98 -12.00 3.84
CA GLN A 216 -4.34 -10.89 4.57
C GLN A 216 -2.98 -10.48 4.02
N PHE A 217 -2.25 -11.34 3.31
CA PHE A 217 -1.00 -10.98 2.65
C PHE A 217 -1.26 -10.12 1.40
N ILE A 218 -2.17 -10.57 0.53
CA ILE A 218 -2.62 -9.79 -0.65
C ILE A 218 -3.16 -8.43 -0.19
N LEU A 219 -4.01 -8.44 0.84
CA LEU A 219 -4.65 -7.26 1.41
C LEU A 219 -3.63 -6.26 1.99
N ALA A 220 -2.62 -6.74 2.73
CA ALA A 220 -1.57 -5.87 3.29
C ALA A 220 -0.76 -5.17 2.19
N HIS A 221 -0.42 -5.89 1.12
CA HIS A 221 0.23 -5.29 -0.05
C HIS A 221 -0.66 -4.23 -0.73
N ALA A 222 -1.97 -4.48 -0.86
CA ALA A 222 -2.92 -3.53 -1.41
C ALA A 222 -3.04 -2.26 -0.55
N ILE A 223 -3.12 -2.40 0.78
CA ILE A 223 -3.22 -1.28 1.73
C ILE A 223 -2.00 -0.35 1.62
N ILE A 224 -0.78 -0.91 1.66
CA ILE A 224 0.45 -0.11 1.50
C ILE A 224 0.49 0.52 0.11
N GLY A 225 0.18 -0.25 -0.93
CA GLY A 225 0.14 0.24 -2.29
C GLY A 225 -0.84 1.40 -2.48
N LEU A 226 -2.06 1.31 -1.95
CA LEU A 226 -3.05 2.39 -2.00
C LEU A 226 -2.55 3.66 -1.32
N SER A 227 -2.03 3.56 -0.10
CA SER A 227 -1.49 4.73 0.62
C SER A 227 -0.34 5.39 -0.14
N LYS A 228 0.52 4.60 -0.75
CA LYS A 228 1.64 5.10 -1.54
C LYS A 228 1.16 5.73 -2.84
N MET A 229 0.27 5.05 -3.58
CA MET A 229 -0.26 5.54 -4.84
C MET A 229 -1.05 6.85 -4.68
N SER A 230 -1.81 7.00 -3.58
CA SER A 230 -2.51 8.26 -3.27
C SER A 230 -1.54 9.44 -3.23
N TYR A 231 -0.43 9.31 -2.51
CA TYR A 231 0.60 10.36 -2.48
C TYR A 231 1.27 10.60 -3.84
N LEU A 232 1.58 9.53 -4.59
CA LEU A 232 2.22 9.64 -5.90
C LEU A 232 1.32 10.26 -6.96
N LEU A 233 0.01 10.08 -6.88
CA LEU A 233 -0.96 10.75 -7.74
C LEU A 233 -0.93 12.28 -7.54
N ASP A 234 -0.88 12.72 -6.29
CA ASP A 234 -0.78 14.14 -5.97
C ASP A 234 0.58 14.73 -6.34
N LEU A 235 1.65 13.96 -6.12
CA LEU A 235 3.00 14.34 -6.53
C LEU A 235 3.16 14.42 -8.05
N ALA A 236 2.49 13.54 -8.81
CA ALA A 236 2.49 13.57 -10.27
C ALA A 236 1.83 14.84 -10.82
N ASP A 237 0.73 15.30 -10.18
CA ASP A 237 0.10 16.58 -10.54
C ASP A 237 1.06 17.74 -10.26
N LEU A 238 1.74 17.76 -9.13
CA LEU A 238 2.76 18.76 -8.79
C LEU A 238 3.92 18.76 -9.80
N ALA A 239 4.47 17.57 -10.11
CA ALA A 239 5.54 17.43 -11.10
C ALA A 239 5.10 17.94 -12.49
N GLY A 240 3.88 17.60 -12.89
CA GLY A 240 3.29 18.10 -14.13
C GLY A 240 3.12 19.62 -14.17
N ALA A 241 2.71 20.23 -13.06
CA ALA A 241 2.58 21.69 -12.95
C ALA A 241 3.96 22.38 -12.99
N MET A 242 4.97 21.87 -12.28
CA MET A 242 6.33 22.38 -12.34
C MET A 242 6.93 22.24 -13.75
N THR A 243 6.67 21.12 -14.41
CA THR A 243 7.07 20.90 -15.82
C THR A 243 6.39 21.90 -16.74
N LEU A 244 5.08 22.14 -16.58
CA LEU A 244 4.33 23.11 -17.37
C LEU A 244 4.92 24.53 -17.24
N GLU A 245 5.25 24.95 -16.03
CA GLU A 245 5.92 26.23 -15.76
C GLU A 245 7.29 26.30 -16.47
N GLY A 246 8.14 25.29 -16.29
CA GLY A 246 9.44 25.23 -16.94
C GLY A 246 9.34 25.22 -18.46
N PHE A 247 8.36 24.54 -19.02
CA PHE A 247 8.11 24.46 -20.47
C PHE A 247 7.38 25.70 -21.03
N GLN A 248 6.77 26.51 -20.18
CA GLN A 248 5.82 27.56 -20.54
C GLN A 248 4.66 27.02 -21.38
N GLY A 249 4.02 25.95 -20.90
CA GLY A 249 2.85 25.36 -21.54
C GLY A 249 1.56 26.15 -21.25
N SER A 250 0.50 25.86 -22.02
CA SER A 250 -0.79 26.50 -21.85
C SER A 250 -1.61 25.91 -20.69
N ALA A 251 -2.23 26.76 -19.87
CA ALA A 251 -3.20 26.32 -18.86
C ALA A 251 -4.61 26.06 -19.43
N SER A 252 -4.87 26.39 -20.70
CA SER A 252 -6.20 26.23 -21.34
C SER A 252 -6.75 24.80 -21.27
N PRO A 253 -5.93 23.71 -21.37
CA PRO A 253 -6.42 22.34 -21.24
C PRO A 253 -7.00 21.97 -19.87
N TYR A 254 -6.77 22.79 -18.85
CA TYR A 254 -7.23 22.54 -17.47
C TYR A 254 -8.50 23.31 -17.10
N ARG A 255 -9.11 24.06 -18.05
CA ARG A 255 -10.36 24.79 -17.83
C ARG A 255 -11.50 23.84 -17.46
N ALA A 256 -12.37 24.27 -16.53
CA ALA A 256 -13.45 23.44 -15.99
C ALA A 256 -14.42 22.96 -17.08
N GLU A 257 -14.79 23.87 -17.99
CA GLU A 257 -15.76 23.63 -19.06
C GLU A 257 -15.37 22.45 -19.96
N LEU A 258 -14.06 22.25 -20.18
CA LEU A 258 -13.55 21.14 -20.99
C LEU A 258 -13.80 19.77 -20.30
N HIS A 259 -13.76 19.74 -18.98
CA HIS A 259 -13.90 18.50 -18.21
C HIS A 259 -15.35 18.22 -17.79
N GLU A 260 -16.19 19.25 -17.74
CA GLU A 260 -17.64 19.14 -17.47
C GLU A 260 -18.38 18.45 -18.63
N ILE A 261 -17.97 18.69 -19.87
CA ILE A 261 -18.57 18.03 -21.06
C ILE A 261 -18.09 16.58 -21.25
N ARG A 262 -17.06 16.14 -20.50
CA ARG A 262 -16.58 14.75 -20.44
C ARG A 262 -16.30 14.38 -18.98
N PRO A 263 -17.35 14.09 -18.17
CA PRO A 263 -17.33 14.18 -16.72
C PRO A 263 -16.73 12.98 -16.01
N PHE A 264 -15.50 12.57 -16.34
CA PHE A 264 -14.75 11.60 -15.55
C PHE A 264 -14.24 12.26 -14.26
N LYS A 265 -14.62 11.71 -13.09
CA LYS A 265 -14.29 12.25 -11.76
C LYS A 265 -12.80 12.54 -11.60
N GLY A 266 -11.93 11.57 -11.94
CA GLY A 266 -10.49 11.74 -11.85
C GLY A 266 -9.96 12.88 -12.71
N SER A 267 -10.45 13.04 -13.97
CA SER A 267 -10.03 14.12 -14.85
C SER A 267 -10.47 15.50 -14.34
N ILE A 268 -11.69 15.62 -13.81
CA ILE A 268 -12.19 16.85 -13.18
C ILE A 268 -11.32 17.24 -11.99
N LEU A 269 -11.00 16.28 -11.13
CA LEU A 269 -10.14 16.49 -9.95
C LEU A 269 -8.75 16.98 -10.36
N VAL A 270 -8.08 16.29 -11.30
CA VAL A 270 -6.75 16.67 -11.77
C VAL A 270 -6.75 18.05 -12.41
N ALA A 271 -7.73 18.35 -13.28
CA ALA A 271 -7.85 19.67 -13.89
C ALA A 271 -8.05 20.79 -12.85
N LYS A 272 -8.83 20.53 -11.80
CA LYS A 272 -8.99 21.45 -10.66
C LYS A 272 -7.67 21.67 -9.95
N ARG A 273 -6.95 20.60 -9.58
CA ARG A 273 -5.64 20.68 -8.93
C ARG A 273 -4.61 21.44 -9.76
N MET A 274 -4.55 21.18 -11.08
CA MET A 274 -3.66 21.91 -11.97
C MET A 274 -3.95 23.41 -11.97
N ARG A 275 -5.22 23.83 -11.98
CA ARG A 275 -5.57 25.27 -11.87
C ARG A 275 -5.16 25.87 -10.53
N GLU A 276 -5.30 25.13 -9.43
CA GLU A 276 -4.88 25.55 -8.09
C GLU A 276 -3.36 25.67 -7.99
N LEU A 277 -2.62 24.68 -8.50
CA LEU A 277 -1.16 24.68 -8.52
C LEU A 277 -0.55 25.82 -9.36
N LEU A 278 -1.22 26.25 -10.41
CA LEU A 278 -0.76 27.30 -11.33
C LEU A 278 -1.30 28.70 -10.99
N LYS A 279 -2.11 28.81 -9.95
CA LYS A 279 -2.81 30.05 -9.59
C LYS A 279 -1.80 31.18 -9.28
N ASP A 280 -2.08 32.38 -9.84
CA ASP A 280 -1.31 33.59 -9.62
C ASP A 280 0.16 33.54 -10.08
N SER A 281 0.53 32.60 -10.98
CA SER A 281 1.85 32.51 -11.58
C SER A 281 2.08 33.65 -12.58
N GLN A 282 3.11 34.49 -12.32
CA GLN A 282 3.53 35.51 -13.29
C GLN A 282 4.10 34.89 -14.57
N ASN A 283 4.81 33.76 -14.46
CA ASN A 283 5.34 33.06 -15.61
C ASN A 283 4.22 32.55 -16.53
N MET A 284 3.10 32.05 -15.99
CA MET A 284 1.94 31.68 -16.78
C MET A 284 1.29 32.87 -17.50
N VAL A 285 1.22 34.01 -16.83
CA VAL A 285 0.68 35.25 -17.43
C VAL A 285 1.61 35.79 -18.53
N SER A 286 2.94 35.67 -18.37
CA SER A 286 3.94 36.21 -19.29
C SER A 286 3.81 35.69 -20.73
N HIS A 287 3.24 34.52 -20.93
CA HIS A 287 3.04 33.91 -22.26
C HIS A 287 1.59 33.57 -22.60
N SER A 288 0.63 34.26 -21.96
CA SER A 288 -0.81 34.08 -22.21
C SER A 288 -1.22 34.27 -23.67
N ASN A 289 -0.50 35.12 -24.39
CA ASN A 289 -0.70 35.40 -25.84
C ASN A 289 0.27 34.58 -26.73
N CYS A 290 0.64 33.38 -26.30
CA CYS A 290 1.56 32.51 -27.03
C CYS A 290 1.01 32.15 -28.44
N VAL A 291 1.89 32.19 -29.43
CA VAL A 291 1.56 31.81 -30.83
C VAL A 291 1.43 30.30 -31.06
N ARG A 292 1.71 29.50 -30.05
CA ARG A 292 1.55 28.05 -30.14
C ARG A 292 0.09 27.65 -30.21
N VAL A 293 -0.24 26.83 -31.20
CA VAL A 293 -1.62 26.34 -31.39
C VAL A 293 -1.94 25.28 -30.33
N GLN A 294 -0.99 24.37 -30.03
CA GLN A 294 -1.17 23.26 -29.08
C GLN A 294 0.13 22.87 -28.45
N ASP A 295 0.05 22.40 -27.17
CA ASP A 295 1.14 21.74 -26.48
C ASP A 295 1.16 20.22 -26.77
N PRO A 296 2.29 19.53 -26.54
CA PRO A 296 2.37 18.08 -26.58
C PRO A 296 1.43 17.40 -25.57
N TYR A 297 1.02 16.18 -25.86
CA TYR A 297 0.07 15.43 -25.01
C TYR A 297 0.56 15.22 -23.59
N SER A 298 1.86 15.06 -23.37
CA SER A 298 2.41 14.85 -22.03
C SER A 298 2.18 16.00 -21.04
N VAL A 299 1.90 17.21 -21.55
CA VAL A 299 1.45 18.36 -20.74
C VAL A 299 -0.04 18.64 -20.92
N ARG A 300 -0.55 18.60 -22.15
CA ARG A 300 -1.96 18.91 -22.45
C ARG A 300 -2.95 17.87 -21.89
N CYS A 301 -2.58 16.59 -21.87
CA CYS A 301 -3.45 15.48 -21.47
C CYS A 301 -3.21 15.00 -20.03
N ILE A 302 -2.54 15.78 -19.17
CA ILE A 302 -2.37 15.47 -17.75
C ILE A 302 -3.70 15.07 -17.08
N PRO A 303 -4.83 15.82 -17.25
CA PRO A 303 -6.09 15.45 -16.60
C PRO A 303 -6.64 14.11 -17.05
N GLN A 304 -6.47 13.75 -18.32
CA GLN A 304 -6.98 12.50 -18.86
C GLN A 304 -6.17 11.29 -18.38
N VAL A 305 -4.84 11.40 -18.34
CA VAL A 305 -3.94 10.30 -17.96
C VAL A 305 -3.91 10.12 -16.43
N HIS A 306 -3.58 11.18 -15.68
CA HIS A 306 -3.57 11.10 -14.21
C HIS A 306 -4.97 10.79 -13.65
N GLY A 307 -6.04 11.35 -14.31
CA GLY A 307 -7.41 11.09 -13.93
C GLY A 307 -7.83 9.63 -14.10
N ALA A 308 -7.36 8.95 -15.14
CA ALA A 308 -7.58 7.52 -15.32
C ALA A 308 -6.94 6.70 -14.18
N SER A 309 -5.70 7.06 -13.79
CA SER A 309 -5.01 6.41 -12.68
C SER A 309 -5.70 6.67 -11.33
N ARG A 310 -6.30 7.85 -11.12
CA ARG A 310 -7.11 8.14 -9.93
C ARG A 310 -8.39 7.30 -9.87
N ASN A 311 -9.07 7.09 -10.99
CA ASN A 311 -10.25 6.23 -11.04
C ASN A 311 -9.90 4.77 -10.71
N ALA A 312 -8.76 4.26 -11.18
CA ALA A 312 -8.29 2.91 -10.83
C ALA A 312 -7.95 2.79 -9.34
N HIS A 313 -7.32 3.82 -8.76
CA HIS A 313 -7.03 3.88 -7.32
C HIS A 313 -8.32 3.89 -6.48
N GLU A 314 -9.34 4.68 -6.86
CA GLU A 314 -10.65 4.72 -6.18
C GLU A 314 -11.30 3.33 -6.20
N HIS A 315 -11.33 2.67 -7.37
CA HIS A 315 -11.87 1.32 -7.51
C HIS A 315 -11.17 0.28 -6.61
N LEU A 316 -9.83 0.28 -6.57
CA LEU A 316 -9.10 -0.62 -5.69
C LEU A 316 -9.39 -0.30 -4.22
N ASN A 317 -9.48 0.99 -3.85
CA ASN A 317 -9.77 1.39 -2.47
C ASN A 317 -11.14 0.89 -2.00
N GLU A 318 -12.19 1.00 -2.84
CA GLU A 318 -13.52 0.48 -2.54
C GLU A 318 -13.50 -1.04 -2.25
N LEU A 319 -12.81 -1.81 -3.08
CA LEU A 319 -12.70 -3.27 -2.91
C LEU A 319 -11.87 -3.65 -1.68
N VAL A 320 -10.79 -2.94 -1.42
CA VAL A 320 -9.94 -3.16 -0.24
C VAL A 320 -10.70 -2.85 1.05
N GLU A 321 -11.52 -1.81 1.11
CA GLU A 321 -12.33 -1.51 2.29
C GLU A 321 -13.39 -2.58 2.56
N ILE A 322 -13.96 -3.22 1.54
CA ILE A 322 -14.85 -4.37 1.71
C ILE A 322 -14.06 -5.55 2.29
N GLU A 323 -12.91 -5.88 1.69
CA GLU A 323 -12.11 -7.03 2.09
C GLU A 323 -11.55 -6.89 3.51
N ILE A 324 -11.10 -5.71 3.92
CA ILE A 324 -10.63 -5.44 5.29
C ILE A 324 -11.70 -5.82 6.33
N ASN A 325 -12.98 -5.57 6.02
CA ASN A 325 -14.11 -5.82 6.92
C ASN A 325 -14.78 -7.17 6.70
N SER A 326 -14.17 -8.06 5.91
CA SER A 326 -14.72 -9.37 5.59
C SER A 326 -14.14 -10.48 6.47
N VAL A 327 -14.90 -11.58 6.57
CA VAL A 327 -14.43 -12.84 7.14
C VAL A 327 -13.99 -13.74 5.99
N THR A 328 -12.70 -14.02 5.91
CA THR A 328 -12.04 -14.63 4.75
C THR A 328 -11.46 -16.01 5.02
N ASP A 329 -11.84 -16.67 6.12
CA ASP A 329 -11.45 -18.07 6.39
C ASP A 329 -12.55 -19.06 5.97
N ASN A 330 -12.28 -20.34 6.17
CA ASN A 330 -13.17 -21.46 5.84
C ASN A 330 -12.91 -22.65 6.80
N PRO A 331 -13.96 -23.35 7.26
CA PRO A 331 -15.40 -23.06 7.11
C PRO A 331 -15.85 -21.92 8.01
N ILE A 332 -16.96 -21.29 7.63
CA ILE A 332 -17.66 -20.28 8.44
C ILE A 332 -18.59 -21.00 9.43
N ILE A 333 -18.54 -20.61 10.69
CA ILE A 333 -19.32 -21.20 11.78
C ILE A 333 -20.52 -20.32 12.09
N LEU A 334 -21.73 -20.80 11.82
CA LEU A 334 -22.98 -20.06 12.01
C LEU A 334 -23.69 -20.43 13.32
N SER A 335 -23.63 -21.72 13.69
CA SER A 335 -24.27 -22.20 14.92
C SER A 335 -23.55 -23.46 15.45
N GLU A 336 -24.07 -24.03 16.52
CA GLU A 336 -23.59 -25.30 17.09
C GLU A 336 -23.83 -26.52 16.19
N THR A 337 -24.68 -26.40 15.18
CA THR A 337 -25.02 -27.47 14.23
C THR A 337 -24.65 -27.14 12.79
N GLU A 338 -24.24 -25.90 12.52
CA GLU A 338 -24.06 -25.41 11.15
C GLU A 338 -22.68 -24.77 10.95
N ALA A 339 -21.89 -25.42 10.12
CA ALA A 339 -20.65 -24.91 9.55
C ALA A 339 -20.72 -25.01 8.02
N ILE A 340 -20.42 -23.92 7.32
CA ILE A 340 -20.50 -23.84 5.86
C ILE A 340 -19.10 -23.74 5.30
N SER A 341 -18.76 -24.67 4.40
CA SER A 341 -17.54 -24.60 3.59
C SER A 341 -17.83 -23.77 2.34
N GLY A 342 -17.02 -22.73 2.12
CA GLY A 342 -17.17 -21.77 1.03
C GLY A 342 -15.82 -21.31 0.50
N GLY A 343 -15.83 -20.24 -0.32
CA GLY A 343 -14.67 -19.69 -1.03
C GLY A 343 -14.28 -18.27 -0.62
N ASN A 344 -14.65 -17.78 0.58
CA ASN A 344 -14.36 -16.40 1.00
C ASN A 344 -12.87 -16.08 1.08
N PHE A 345 -12.02 -17.07 1.09
CA PHE A 345 -10.57 -16.95 1.02
C PHE A 345 -10.04 -16.63 -0.37
N HIS A 346 -10.87 -16.71 -1.42
CA HIS A 346 -10.39 -16.57 -2.79
C HIS A 346 -10.08 -15.11 -3.14
N GLY A 347 -8.81 -14.80 -3.36
CA GLY A 347 -8.32 -13.44 -3.56
C GLY A 347 -8.52 -12.84 -4.96
N GLN A 348 -9.36 -13.43 -5.84
CA GLN A 348 -9.51 -13.03 -7.25
C GLN A 348 -9.90 -11.57 -7.41
N THR A 349 -10.84 -11.09 -6.60
CA THR A 349 -11.31 -9.69 -6.63
C THR A 349 -10.16 -8.71 -6.39
N LEU A 350 -9.34 -8.96 -5.37
CA LEU A 350 -8.17 -8.13 -5.08
C LEU A 350 -7.11 -8.27 -6.16
N ALA A 351 -6.81 -9.48 -6.63
CA ALA A 351 -5.78 -9.74 -7.63
C ALA A 351 -6.01 -8.94 -8.92
N MET A 352 -7.23 -9.02 -9.47
CA MET A 352 -7.61 -8.29 -10.70
C MET A 352 -7.56 -6.78 -10.51
N ALA A 353 -8.06 -6.27 -9.39
CA ALA A 353 -8.06 -4.84 -9.11
C ALA A 353 -6.64 -4.28 -8.89
N ILE A 354 -5.77 -5.05 -8.23
CA ILE A 354 -4.34 -4.70 -8.04
C ILE A 354 -3.62 -4.67 -9.39
N ASP A 355 -3.85 -5.65 -10.27
CA ASP A 355 -3.23 -5.67 -11.59
C ASP A 355 -3.72 -4.50 -12.46
N TYR A 356 -5.00 -4.15 -12.40
CA TYR A 356 -5.53 -2.93 -13.03
C TYR A 356 -4.85 -1.67 -12.48
N CYS A 357 -4.68 -1.56 -11.17
CA CYS A 357 -3.94 -0.45 -10.55
C CYS A 357 -2.45 -0.44 -10.94
N SER A 358 -1.83 -1.59 -11.15
CA SER A 358 -0.45 -1.71 -11.62
C SER A 358 -0.27 -1.09 -13.00
N ILE A 359 -1.20 -1.36 -13.93
CA ILE A 359 -1.25 -0.71 -15.25
C ILE A 359 -1.43 0.79 -15.10
N ALA A 360 -2.39 1.22 -14.28
CA ALA A 360 -2.68 2.64 -14.08
C ALA A 360 -1.51 3.41 -13.43
N ALA A 361 -0.78 2.79 -12.50
CA ALA A 361 0.41 3.38 -11.90
C ALA A 361 1.54 3.51 -12.93
N SER A 362 1.74 2.52 -13.81
CA SER A 362 2.79 2.59 -14.83
C SER A 362 2.60 3.76 -15.79
N GLU A 363 1.35 4.16 -16.08
CA GLU A 363 1.04 5.31 -16.94
C GLU A 363 1.47 6.65 -16.33
N LEU A 364 1.50 6.78 -15.01
CA LEU A 364 2.10 7.96 -14.36
C LEU A 364 3.58 8.07 -14.68
N GLY A 365 4.30 6.95 -14.69
CA GLY A 365 5.70 6.90 -15.10
C GLY A 365 5.90 7.20 -16.58
N ASN A 366 5.06 6.63 -17.45
CA ASN A 366 5.11 6.83 -18.89
C ASN A 366 4.98 8.32 -19.27
N ILE A 367 3.97 8.98 -18.76
CA ILE A 367 3.74 10.41 -19.06
C ILE A 367 4.81 11.30 -18.42
N SER A 368 5.32 10.94 -17.24
CA SER A 368 6.42 11.63 -16.55
C SER A 368 7.71 11.58 -17.36
N ASP A 369 8.11 10.39 -17.84
CA ASP A 369 9.29 10.24 -18.69
C ASP A 369 9.16 11.05 -20.00
N ARG A 370 7.95 11.10 -20.60
CA ARG A 370 7.74 11.96 -21.79
C ARG A 370 7.93 13.43 -21.46
N ARG A 371 7.59 13.90 -20.28
CA ARG A 371 7.84 15.27 -19.83
C ARG A 371 9.33 15.54 -19.58
N CYS A 372 10.06 14.58 -19.01
CA CYS A 372 11.52 14.67 -18.90
C CYS A 372 12.16 14.83 -20.28
N TYR A 373 11.78 14.00 -21.25
CA TYR A 373 12.27 14.09 -22.62
C TYR A 373 11.93 15.45 -23.26
N LEU A 374 10.70 15.92 -23.10
CA LEU A 374 10.22 17.20 -23.64
C LEU A 374 11.08 18.39 -23.17
N LEU A 375 11.49 18.41 -21.92
CA LEU A 375 12.29 19.49 -21.35
C LEU A 375 13.72 19.52 -21.91
N LEU A 376 14.23 18.40 -22.46
CA LEU A 376 15.59 18.30 -23.04
C LEU A 376 15.68 18.82 -24.47
N GLU A 377 14.57 18.99 -25.18
CA GLU A 377 14.58 19.29 -26.63
C GLU A 377 15.12 20.67 -26.99
N GLY A 378 15.25 21.57 -26.02
CA GLY A 378 15.72 22.94 -26.29
C GLY A 378 14.67 23.81 -26.98
N LYS A 379 13.38 23.58 -26.66
CA LYS A 379 12.25 24.34 -27.22
C LYS A 379 11.86 25.52 -26.33
N TYR A 380 11.26 26.53 -26.94
CA TYR A 380 10.64 27.67 -26.26
C TYR A 380 11.59 28.41 -25.29
N GLY A 381 12.82 28.63 -25.75
CA GLY A 381 13.82 29.36 -24.98
C GLY A 381 14.53 28.55 -23.88
N LEU A 382 14.21 27.27 -23.74
CA LEU A 382 15.03 26.36 -22.92
C LEU A 382 16.31 26.00 -23.70
N PRO A 383 17.47 25.92 -23.04
CA PRO A 383 18.66 25.33 -23.66
C PRO A 383 18.48 23.82 -23.82
N ARG A 384 19.07 23.25 -24.87
CA ARG A 384 19.11 21.79 -25.06
C ARG A 384 19.75 21.15 -23.83
N LEU A 385 19.21 20.01 -23.39
CA LEU A 385 19.69 19.24 -22.25
C LEU A 385 19.71 20.04 -20.93
N LEU A 386 18.99 21.14 -20.86
CA LEU A 386 18.90 22.05 -19.70
C LEU A 386 20.28 22.55 -19.20
N THR A 387 21.24 22.72 -20.13
CA THR A 387 22.56 23.28 -19.84
C THR A 387 22.89 24.46 -20.75
N SER A 388 23.53 25.50 -20.20
CA SER A 388 23.95 26.69 -20.97
C SER A 388 25.20 26.44 -21.81
N HIS A 389 26.00 25.42 -21.50
CA HIS A 389 27.29 25.13 -22.13
C HIS A 389 27.27 23.72 -22.75
N GLY A 390 26.31 23.46 -23.64
CA GLY A 390 26.18 22.21 -24.35
C GLY A 390 27.44 21.87 -25.18
N GLY A 391 27.82 20.62 -25.18
CA GLY A 391 29.06 20.13 -25.80
C GLY A 391 30.18 19.94 -24.78
N LEU A 392 30.51 20.93 -23.97
CA LEU A 392 31.38 20.76 -22.81
C LEU A 392 30.63 20.02 -21.68
N ASN A 393 29.36 20.34 -21.48
CA ASN A 393 28.48 19.69 -20.50
C ASN A 393 27.42 18.85 -21.23
N SER A 394 27.12 17.68 -20.68
CA SER A 394 26.01 16.80 -21.07
C SER A 394 24.69 17.19 -20.40
N GLY A 395 24.75 17.97 -19.31
CA GLY A 395 23.59 18.43 -18.57
C GLY A 395 22.72 17.27 -18.07
N TYR A 396 21.41 17.38 -18.31
CA TYR A 396 20.44 16.37 -17.88
C TYR A 396 20.19 15.25 -18.92
N MET A 397 21.09 15.01 -19.89
CA MET A 397 20.88 14.01 -20.93
C MET A 397 20.67 12.59 -20.35
N ILE A 398 21.57 12.13 -19.48
CA ILE A 398 21.62 10.73 -19.03
C ILE A 398 20.57 10.37 -17.96
N PRO A 399 20.14 11.23 -17.01
CA PRO A 399 19.04 10.86 -16.10
C PRO A 399 17.72 10.50 -16.80
N GLN A 400 17.48 10.97 -18.05
CA GLN A 400 16.33 10.52 -18.83
C GLN A 400 16.45 9.05 -19.26
N TYR A 401 17.66 8.54 -19.48
CA TYR A 401 17.84 7.10 -19.72
C TYR A 401 17.43 6.28 -18.51
N THR A 402 17.64 6.81 -17.30
CA THR A 402 17.20 6.16 -16.07
C THR A 402 15.66 6.10 -16.00
N THR A 403 14.97 7.20 -16.34
CA THR A 403 13.49 7.18 -16.35
C THR A 403 12.95 6.23 -17.42
N ALA A 404 13.53 6.22 -18.62
CA ALA A 404 13.16 5.33 -19.71
C ALA A 404 13.38 3.84 -19.34
N ALA A 405 14.48 3.51 -18.66
CA ALA A 405 14.75 2.15 -18.18
C ALA A 405 13.70 1.71 -17.15
N LEU A 406 13.39 2.56 -16.18
CA LEU A 406 12.39 2.28 -15.15
C LEU A 406 10.96 2.13 -15.72
N VAL A 407 10.61 2.92 -16.74
CA VAL A 407 9.33 2.78 -17.46
C VAL A 407 9.25 1.44 -18.18
N THR A 408 10.35 1.02 -18.82
CA THR A 408 10.40 -0.29 -19.50
C THR A 408 10.33 -1.44 -18.50
N GLU A 409 10.96 -1.33 -17.33
CA GLU A 409 10.84 -2.30 -16.25
C GLU A 409 9.39 -2.39 -15.75
N ASN A 410 8.71 -1.26 -15.53
CA ASN A 410 7.30 -1.22 -15.15
C ASN A 410 6.42 -1.94 -16.16
N LYS A 411 6.68 -1.81 -17.47
CA LYS A 411 5.96 -2.52 -18.51
C LYS A 411 5.99 -4.04 -18.30
N SER A 412 7.15 -4.61 -17.98
CA SER A 412 7.25 -6.05 -17.71
C SER A 412 6.55 -6.44 -16.40
N LEU A 413 6.57 -5.56 -15.39
CA LEU A 413 5.85 -5.76 -14.13
C LEU A 413 4.33 -5.66 -14.28
N CYS A 414 3.82 -4.97 -15.29
CA CYS A 414 2.37 -4.85 -15.55
C CYS A 414 1.74 -6.10 -16.16
N PHE A 415 2.51 -7.13 -16.55
CA PHE A 415 1.91 -8.39 -17.01
C PHE A 415 1.07 -9.00 -15.88
N PRO A 416 -0.26 -9.15 -16.07
CA PRO A 416 -1.17 -9.42 -14.94
C PRO A 416 -1.07 -10.87 -14.46
N PRO A 417 -0.57 -11.15 -13.24
CA PRO A 417 -0.58 -12.50 -12.69
C PRO A 417 -1.99 -13.07 -12.51
N SER A 418 -2.99 -12.21 -12.26
CA SER A 418 -4.39 -12.63 -12.10
C SER A 418 -5.04 -13.22 -13.35
N ALA A 419 -4.39 -13.10 -14.51
CA ALA A 419 -4.82 -13.74 -15.75
C ALA A 419 -4.35 -15.20 -15.88
N ASP A 420 -3.52 -15.68 -14.95
CA ASP A 420 -3.01 -17.03 -14.88
C ASP A 420 -3.64 -17.83 -13.73
N SER A 421 -3.67 -19.14 -13.86
CA SER A 421 -4.07 -20.07 -12.81
C SER A 421 -3.43 -21.43 -13.02
N VAL A 422 -3.04 -22.08 -11.92
CA VAL A 422 -2.46 -23.42 -11.93
C VAL A 422 -3.14 -24.30 -10.88
N PRO A 423 -3.40 -25.59 -11.17
CA PRO A 423 -3.98 -26.48 -10.18
C PRO A 423 -2.95 -26.82 -9.08
N THR A 424 -3.40 -26.83 -7.83
CA THR A 424 -2.63 -27.24 -6.65
C THR A 424 -3.39 -28.29 -5.84
N SER A 425 -2.79 -28.84 -4.80
CA SER A 425 -3.42 -29.79 -3.87
C SER A 425 -4.16 -30.95 -4.55
N LEU A 426 -3.50 -31.62 -5.50
CA LEU A 426 -4.06 -32.75 -6.27
C LEU A 426 -5.38 -32.39 -7.01
N GLY A 427 -5.55 -31.13 -7.39
CA GLY A 427 -6.73 -30.63 -8.10
C GLY A 427 -7.88 -30.17 -7.19
N GLN A 428 -7.74 -30.26 -5.86
CA GLN A 428 -8.71 -29.69 -4.92
C GLN A 428 -8.77 -28.17 -5.03
N GLU A 429 -7.63 -27.55 -5.33
CA GLU A 429 -7.46 -26.12 -5.56
C GLU A 429 -7.08 -25.92 -7.04
N ASP A 430 -8.03 -26.17 -7.93
CA ASP A 430 -7.85 -26.21 -9.39
C ASP A 430 -7.89 -24.82 -10.05
N HIS A 431 -8.30 -23.79 -9.30
CA HIS A 431 -8.29 -22.39 -9.71
C HIS A 431 -7.81 -21.49 -8.55
N VAL A 432 -6.76 -20.69 -8.80
CA VAL A 432 -6.11 -19.83 -7.81
C VAL A 432 -5.95 -18.39 -8.34
N SER A 433 -5.83 -17.41 -7.42
CA SER A 433 -5.93 -15.99 -7.79
C SER A 433 -4.62 -15.33 -8.23
N MET A 434 -3.47 -15.88 -7.86
CA MET A 434 -2.13 -15.26 -8.01
C MET A 434 -1.98 -13.87 -7.36
N GLY A 435 -2.91 -13.49 -6.48
CA GLY A 435 -2.99 -12.14 -5.89
C GLY A 435 -1.76 -11.73 -5.07
N SER A 436 -1.06 -12.69 -4.45
CA SER A 436 0.19 -12.44 -3.74
C SER A 436 1.28 -11.88 -4.68
N ILE A 437 1.35 -12.36 -5.91
CA ILE A 437 2.28 -11.89 -6.93
C ILE A 437 1.83 -10.51 -7.43
N SER A 438 0.53 -10.31 -7.67
CA SER A 438 -0.04 -9.00 -8.05
C SER A 438 0.33 -7.92 -7.03
N GLY A 439 0.14 -8.19 -5.72
CA GLY A 439 0.44 -7.23 -4.65
C GLY A 439 1.92 -6.84 -4.58
N ARG A 440 2.82 -7.80 -4.72
CA ARG A 440 4.28 -7.55 -4.74
C ARG A 440 4.70 -6.72 -5.94
N LYS A 441 4.25 -7.07 -7.14
CA LYS A 441 4.55 -6.34 -8.39
C LYS A 441 4.03 -4.90 -8.34
N PHE A 442 2.83 -4.68 -7.82
CA PHE A 442 2.27 -3.35 -7.64
C PHE A 442 3.18 -2.46 -6.79
N ASN A 443 3.66 -2.95 -5.65
CA ASN A 443 4.56 -2.19 -4.80
C ASN A 443 5.95 -1.93 -5.44
N GLN A 444 6.44 -2.85 -6.29
CA GLN A 444 7.66 -2.64 -7.09
C GLN A 444 7.48 -1.51 -8.11
N ILE A 445 6.35 -1.51 -8.85
CA ILE A 445 5.99 -0.43 -9.80
C ILE A 445 5.96 0.91 -9.07
N LEU A 446 5.26 1.01 -7.94
CA LEU A 446 5.20 2.24 -7.15
C LEU A 446 6.59 2.69 -6.67
N GLY A 447 7.50 1.74 -6.38
CA GLY A 447 8.89 2.02 -6.07
C GLY A 447 9.67 2.63 -7.23
N ASN A 448 9.34 2.28 -8.47
CA ASN A 448 9.91 2.88 -9.66
C ASN A 448 9.29 4.26 -9.95
N ILE A 449 7.99 4.44 -9.70
CA ILE A 449 7.34 5.75 -9.83
C ILE A 449 7.92 6.79 -8.87
N ASP A 450 8.27 6.42 -7.62
CA ASP A 450 9.01 7.31 -6.71
C ASP A 450 10.25 7.93 -7.37
N LYS A 451 11.03 7.09 -8.06
CA LYS A 451 12.28 7.48 -8.72
C LYS A 451 12.01 8.37 -9.95
N ILE A 452 11.04 7.96 -10.77
CA ILE A 452 10.68 8.67 -12.02
C ILE A 452 10.18 10.08 -11.69
N LEU A 453 9.22 10.22 -10.76
CA LEU A 453 8.70 11.53 -10.35
C LEU A 453 9.75 12.40 -9.69
N GLY A 454 10.63 11.81 -8.86
CA GLY A 454 11.77 12.53 -8.29
C GLY A 454 12.68 13.13 -9.37
N ILE A 455 13.01 12.35 -10.40
CA ILE A 455 13.80 12.82 -11.54
C ILE A 455 13.05 13.90 -12.33
N GLU A 456 11.76 13.73 -12.61
CA GLU A 456 10.97 14.75 -13.31
C GLU A 456 10.97 16.08 -12.55
N ILE A 457 10.73 16.08 -11.24
CA ILE A 457 10.76 17.30 -10.43
C ILE A 457 12.12 17.98 -10.49
N MET A 458 13.22 17.21 -10.49
CA MET A 458 14.58 17.74 -10.66
C MET A 458 14.72 18.45 -12.01
N TYR A 459 14.25 17.85 -13.10
CA TYR A 459 14.24 18.45 -14.45
C TYR A 459 13.39 19.71 -14.51
N ALA A 460 12.17 19.64 -13.98
CA ALA A 460 11.25 20.76 -13.96
C ALA A 460 11.83 21.95 -13.20
N THR A 461 12.43 21.70 -12.02
CA THR A 461 13.10 22.72 -11.22
C THR A 461 14.25 23.38 -11.99
N GLN A 462 15.05 22.62 -12.74
CA GLN A 462 16.10 23.18 -13.58
C GLN A 462 15.52 24.00 -14.76
N ALA A 463 14.45 23.54 -15.38
CA ALA A 463 13.77 24.28 -16.44
C ALA A 463 13.18 25.61 -15.95
N MET A 464 12.62 25.61 -14.72
CA MET A 464 12.08 26.80 -14.07
C MET A 464 13.17 27.88 -13.81
N GLU A 465 14.43 27.51 -13.60
CA GLU A 465 15.54 28.46 -13.48
C GLU A 465 15.67 29.37 -14.70
N PHE A 466 15.44 28.83 -15.90
CA PHE A 466 15.53 29.58 -17.15
C PHE A 466 14.32 30.49 -17.38
N ARG A 467 13.34 30.51 -16.49
CA ARG A 467 12.16 31.38 -16.53
C ARG A 467 12.28 32.60 -15.61
N ARG A 468 13.32 32.65 -14.78
CA ARG A 468 13.58 33.82 -13.97
C ARG A 468 13.82 35.06 -14.87
N PRO A 469 13.32 36.26 -14.49
CA PRO A 469 12.88 36.67 -13.14
C PRO A 469 11.39 36.45 -12.85
N PHE A 470 10.58 35.83 -13.73
CA PHE A 470 9.18 35.58 -13.43
C PHE A 470 9.02 34.69 -12.20
N THR A 471 8.02 35.01 -11.37
CA THR A 471 7.66 34.18 -10.21
C THR A 471 6.60 33.14 -10.63
N PHE A 472 6.58 32.03 -9.91
CA PHE A 472 5.61 30.96 -10.02
C PHE A 472 4.51 31.12 -8.96
N SER A 473 3.54 30.24 -8.92
CA SER A 473 2.57 30.19 -7.82
C SER A 473 3.28 29.98 -6.47
N GLU A 474 2.64 30.39 -5.39
CA GLU A 474 3.23 30.28 -4.03
C GLU A 474 3.63 28.84 -3.70
N VAL A 475 2.78 27.86 -4.03
CA VAL A 475 3.06 26.43 -3.75
C VAL A 475 4.22 25.92 -4.61
N LEU A 476 4.33 26.33 -5.84
CA LEU A 476 5.44 25.93 -6.73
C LEU A 476 6.75 26.60 -6.34
N GLU A 477 6.75 27.86 -5.89
CA GLU A 477 7.95 28.54 -5.34
C GLU A 477 8.46 27.84 -4.07
N LYS A 478 7.56 27.43 -3.18
CA LYS A 478 7.94 26.65 -1.99
C LYS A 478 8.60 25.33 -2.39
N ASN A 479 7.99 24.57 -3.30
CA ASN A 479 8.55 23.31 -3.78
C ASN A 479 9.86 23.49 -4.54
N PHE A 480 9.97 24.54 -5.38
CA PHE A 480 11.21 24.94 -6.00
C PHE A 480 12.31 25.15 -4.95
N SER A 481 12.03 25.94 -3.89
CA SER A 481 12.97 26.21 -2.81
C SER A 481 13.35 24.95 -2.02
N ILE A 482 12.38 24.04 -1.76
CA ILE A 482 12.64 22.74 -1.15
C ILE A 482 13.64 21.93 -1.98
N VAL A 483 13.44 21.81 -3.29
CA VAL A 483 14.38 21.11 -4.17
C VAL A 483 15.75 21.78 -4.13
N ARG A 484 15.82 23.11 -4.28
CA ARG A 484 17.08 23.85 -4.30
C ARG A 484 17.86 23.83 -2.99
N SER A 485 17.21 23.56 -1.88
CA SER A 485 17.91 23.35 -0.60
C SER A 485 18.76 22.07 -0.56
N MET A 486 18.45 21.09 -1.43
CA MET A 486 19.12 19.78 -1.47
C MET A 486 19.86 19.54 -2.80
N VAL A 487 19.31 20.04 -3.90
CA VAL A 487 19.84 19.86 -5.27
C VAL A 487 20.13 21.26 -5.84
N PRO A 488 21.40 21.70 -5.87
CA PRO A 488 21.77 22.99 -6.44
C PRO A 488 21.50 23.05 -7.93
N LYS A 489 21.36 24.27 -8.48
CA LYS A 489 21.31 24.49 -9.94
C LYS A 489 22.49 23.79 -10.62
N LEU A 490 22.23 23.14 -11.76
CA LEU A 490 23.28 22.55 -12.59
C LEU A 490 23.82 23.61 -13.54
N GLU A 491 24.99 24.14 -13.23
CA GLU A 491 25.72 25.05 -14.10
C GLU A 491 26.75 24.32 -14.95
N ASN A 492 27.47 23.39 -14.35
CA ASN A 492 28.43 22.47 -14.97
C ASN A 492 28.12 21.04 -14.55
N ASP A 493 28.53 20.06 -15.38
CA ASP A 493 28.37 18.66 -15.06
C ASP A 493 29.01 18.31 -13.71
N ARG A 494 28.29 17.51 -12.92
CA ARG A 494 28.73 16.96 -11.63
C ARG A 494 28.18 15.56 -11.42
N LEU A 495 28.49 14.92 -10.31
CA LEU A 495 27.98 13.59 -9.98
C LEU A 495 26.47 13.64 -9.67
N LEU A 496 25.61 13.46 -10.70
CA LEU A 496 24.16 13.52 -10.58
C LEU A 496 23.53 12.38 -9.77
N LYS A 497 24.30 11.32 -9.48
CA LYS A 497 23.84 10.23 -8.61
C LYS A 497 23.34 10.74 -7.26
N ASP A 498 24.08 11.67 -6.65
CA ASP A 498 23.76 12.18 -5.33
C ASP A 498 22.50 13.07 -5.38
N ASP A 499 22.33 13.88 -6.43
CA ASP A 499 21.14 14.67 -6.68
C ASP A 499 19.90 13.76 -6.83
N ILE A 500 20.00 12.71 -7.62
CA ILE A 500 18.91 11.72 -7.83
C ILE A 500 18.56 11.02 -6.51
N GLN A 501 19.53 10.60 -5.71
CA GLN A 501 19.27 9.98 -4.41
C GLN A 501 18.61 10.95 -3.43
N ALA A 502 19.02 12.23 -3.42
CA ALA A 502 18.35 13.25 -2.63
C ALA A 502 16.87 13.40 -3.05
N MET A 503 16.58 13.47 -4.35
CA MET A 503 15.20 13.56 -4.85
C MET A 503 14.37 12.33 -4.46
N ILE A 504 14.91 11.12 -4.62
CA ILE A 504 14.23 9.87 -4.22
C ILE A 504 13.94 9.87 -2.71
N SER A 505 14.90 10.33 -1.90
CA SER A 505 14.71 10.45 -0.46
C SER A 505 13.59 11.44 -0.11
N MET A 506 13.52 12.59 -0.80
CA MET A 506 12.49 13.60 -0.60
C MET A 506 11.10 13.07 -0.95
N VAL A 507 10.95 12.30 -2.04
CA VAL A 507 9.70 11.63 -2.41
C VAL A 507 9.29 10.64 -1.33
N LYS A 508 10.19 9.72 -0.93
CA LYS A 508 9.91 8.70 0.08
C LYS A 508 9.55 9.27 1.45
N THR A 509 10.17 10.38 1.83
CA THR A 509 9.92 11.06 3.12
C THR A 509 8.81 12.11 3.05
N ARG A 510 8.12 12.20 1.92
CA ARG A 510 6.97 13.10 1.68
C ARG A 510 7.30 14.57 2.02
N LYS A 511 8.44 15.09 1.53
CA LYS A 511 8.90 16.45 1.78
C LYS A 511 8.18 17.52 0.95
N PHE A 512 7.54 17.13 -0.16
CA PHE A 512 6.84 18.06 -1.05
C PHE A 512 5.51 18.53 -0.46
N ILE A 513 5.19 19.79 -0.74
CA ILE A 513 3.90 20.42 -0.41
C ILE A 513 2.97 20.16 -1.58
N ILE A 514 1.96 19.33 -1.37
CA ILE A 514 1.03 18.83 -2.40
C ILE A 514 -0.41 19.33 -2.21
N GLU A 515 -0.66 20.09 -1.14
CA GLU A 515 -1.92 20.76 -0.81
C GLU A 515 -1.80 22.28 -0.89
#